data_2a23bbefd260a538f10b96e7bef10a08
#
_entry.id   2a23bbefd260a538f10b96e7bef10a08
#
_cell.length_a   1.000
_cell.length_b   1.000
_cell.length_c   1.000
_cell.angle_alpha   90.00
_cell.angle_beta   90.00
_cell.angle_gamma   90.00
#
_symmetry.space_group_name_H-M   'P 1'
#
loop_
_entity.id
_entity.type
_entity.pdbx_description
1 polymer ?
#
loop_
_entity_poly.entity_id
_entity_poly.type
_entity_poly.pdbx_seq_one_letter_code
_entity_poly.pdbx_strand_id
1 'polypeptide(L)'
;MNDYNKKAITDVYKNAHLALQSISDLLPAVEDEDVKVELKEEYEGYEKIIGEVSSFMAQNGIEPKDVNPFKKAMLWSSIKMKTLFDNSRNQVAEMMINGTVMGINELTAMKNESENLEPKILELLEKLLKLEENSEQRLKKYL
;
A
#
# COMPACT_ATOMS: atom_id res chain seq x y z
N MET A 1 -24.14 1.72 7.91
CA MET A 1 -23.35 1.63 6.66
C MET A 1 -23.67 0.31 5.98
N ASN A 2 -23.89 0.35 4.67
CA ASN A 2 -24.22 -0.86 3.91
C ASN A 2 -22.96 -1.72 3.65
N ASP A 3 -23.20 -2.98 3.23
CA ASP A 3 -22.12 -3.94 3.02
C ASP A 3 -21.15 -3.53 1.91
N TYR A 4 -21.65 -2.83 0.89
CA TYR A 4 -20.82 -2.31 -0.20
C TYR A 4 -19.78 -1.31 0.32
N ASN A 5 -20.20 -0.36 1.13
CA ASN A 5 -19.31 0.64 1.73
C ASN A 5 -18.34 0.01 2.75
N LYS A 6 -18.82 -0.95 3.55
CA LYS A 6 -17.96 -1.68 4.49
C LYS A 6 -16.85 -2.43 3.75
N LYS A 7 -17.21 -3.11 2.65
CA LYS A 7 -16.23 -3.81 1.84
C LYS A 7 -15.21 -2.84 1.25
N ALA A 8 -15.67 -1.73 0.69
CA ALA A 8 -14.80 -0.75 0.07
C ALA A 8 -13.75 -0.20 1.04
N ILE A 9 -14.17 0.26 2.23
CA ILE A 9 -13.20 0.80 3.21
C ILE A 9 -12.27 -0.28 3.74
N THR A 10 -12.75 -1.51 3.87
CA THR A 10 -11.92 -2.65 4.28
C THR A 10 -10.85 -2.93 3.22
N ASP A 11 -11.19 -2.87 1.95
CA ASP A 11 -10.25 -3.07 0.85
C ASP A 11 -9.22 -1.94 0.78
N VAL A 12 -9.62 -0.70 1.04
CA VAL A 12 -8.69 0.44 1.17
C VAL A 12 -7.70 0.19 2.31
N TYR A 13 -8.20 -0.22 3.47
CA TYR A 13 -7.35 -0.55 4.62
C TYR A 13 -6.34 -1.64 4.29
N LYS A 14 -6.79 -2.73 3.68
CA LYS A 14 -5.93 -3.86 3.30
C LYS A 14 -4.87 -3.45 2.30
N ASN A 15 -5.23 -2.64 1.31
CA ASN A 15 -4.28 -2.14 0.30
C ASN A 15 -3.16 -1.34 0.97
N ALA A 16 -3.52 -0.38 1.82
CA ALA A 16 -2.55 0.45 2.53
C ALA A 16 -1.68 -0.37 3.48
N HIS A 17 -2.28 -1.29 4.21
CA HIS A 17 -1.57 -2.13 5.19
C HIS A 17 -0.59 -3.08 4.52
N LEU A 18 -0.95 -3.64 3.36
CA LEU A 18 -0.07 -4.50 2.59
C LEU A 18 1.16 -3.73 2.09
N ALA A 19 0.97 -2.51 1.63
CA ALA A 19 2.07 -1.64 1.20
C ALA A 19 3.00 -1.30 2.37
N LEU A 20 2.43 -0.92 3.51
CA LEU A 20 3.20 -0.63 4.72
C LEU A 20 4.04 -1.83 5.15
N GLN A 21 3.42 -3.02 5.18
CA GLN A 21 4.08 -4.25 5.59
C GLN A 21 5.21 -4.61 4.62
N SER A 22 5.00 -4.40 3.32
CA SER A 22 6.01 -4.66 2.31
C SER A 22 7.26 -3.79 2.52
N ILE A 23 7.06 -2.50 2.81
CA ILE A 23 8.16 -1.59 3.12
C ILE A 23 8.88 -2.04 4.38
N SER A 24 8.14 -2.35 5.43
CA SER A 24 8.69 -2.80 6.71
C SER A 24 9.54 -4.07 6.55
N ASP A 25 9.07 -5.03 5.76
CA ASP A 25 9.75 -6.29 5.53
C ASP A 25 11.00 -6.10 4.65
N LEU A 26 10.96 -5.18 3.70
CA LEU A 26 12.05 -4.94 2.76
C LEU A 26 13.16 -4.06 3.33
N LEU A 27 12.78 -3.07 4.13
CA LEU A 27 13.70 -2.02 4.59
C LEU A 27 15.00 -2.51 5.22
N PRO A 28 15.01 -3.57 6.07
CA PRO A 28 16.25 -4.09 6.64
C PRO A 28 17.25 -4.63 5.61
N ALA A 29 16.78 -5.04 4.44
CA ALA A 29 17.62 -5.59 3.37
C ALA A 29 18.13 -4.52 2.39
N VAL A 30 17.62 -3.31 2.47
CA VAL A 30 18.02 -2.21 1.57
C VAL A 30 19.34 -1.61 2.05
N GLU A 31 20.33 -1.59 1.16
CA GLU A 31 21.66 -1.02 1.46
C GLU A 31 21.81 0.41 0.94
N ASP A 32 21.14 0.76 -0.13
CA ASP A 32 21.22 2.09 -0.73
C ASP A 32 20.57 3.13 0.17
N GLU A 33 21.33 4.14 0.59
CA GLU A 33 20.86 5.15 1.54
C GLU A 33 19.73 6.03 0.99
N ASP A 34 19.78 6.38 -0.30
CA ASP A 34 18.74 7.20 -0.93
C ASP A 34 17.42 6.45 -1.00
N VAL A 35 17.47 5.17 -1.36
CA VAL A 35 16.28 4.31 -1.39
C VAL A 35 15.73 4.09 0.01
N LYS A 36 16.59 3.94 1.03
CA LYS A 36 16.15 3.85 2.42
C LYS A 36 15.36 5.08 2.84
N VAL A 37 15.84 6.26 2.52
CA VAL A 37 15.16 7.53 2.85
C VAL A 37 13.79 7.57 2.16
N GLU A 38 13.73 7.24 0.88
CA GLU A 38 12.48 7.21 0.13
C GLU A 38 11.48 6.24 0.75
N LEU A 39 11.91 5.02 1.07
CA LEU A 39 11.03 4.02 1.68
C LEU A 39 10.54 4.43 3.07
N LYS A 40 11.36 5.09 3.86
CA LYS A 40 10.93 5.61 5.17
C LYS A 40 9.87 6.70 5.03
N GLU A 41 10.01 7.59 4.06
CA GLU A 41 9.01 8.62 3.78
C GLU A 41 7.70 8.01 3.31
N GLU A 42 7.76 7.00 2.45
CA GLU A 42 6.57 6.26 2.01
C GLU A 42 5.91 5.55 3.18
N TYR A 43 6.68 4.93 4.05
CA TYR A 43 6.18 4.27 5.26
C TYR A 43 5.37 5.24 6.12
N GLU A 44 5.91 6.42 6.37
CA GLU A 44 5.22 7.47 7.14
C GLU A 44 3.91 7.90 6.47
N GLY A 45 3.92 8.04 5.15
CA GLY A 45 2.72 8.36 4.38
C GLY A 45 1.64 7.31 4.51
N TYR A 46 1.98 6.04 4.39
CA TYR A 46 1.03 4.93 4.56
C TYR A 46 0.53 4.85 6.00
N GLU A 47 1.40 5.02 6.98
CA GLU A 47 1.04 4.99 8.40
C GLU A 47 -0.03 6.06 8.71
N LYS A 48 0.15 7.25 8.17
CA LYS A 48 -0.82 8.34 8.35
C LYS A 48 -2.18 8.00 7.75
N ILE A 49 -2.23 7.48 6.54
CA ILE A 49 -3.48 7.10 5.88
C ILE A 49 -4.14 5.94 6.61
N ILE A 50 -3.38 4.95 7.04
CA ILE A 50 -3.92 3.82 7.82
C ILE A 50 -4.57 4.33 9.11
N GLY A 51 -3.96 5.32 9.77
CA GLY A 51 -4.55 5.96 10.94
C GLY A 51 -5.90 6.61 10.65
N GLU A 52 -6.00 7.35 9.54
CA GLU A 52 -7.26 7.97 9.11
C GLU A 52 -8.34 6.94 8.77
N VAL A 53 -7.95 5.89 8.03
CA VAL A 53 -8.86 4.81 7.64
C VAL A 53 -9.34 4.03 8.87
N SER A 54 -8.43 3.67 9.76
CA SER A 54 -8.74 2.94 11.00
C SER A 54 -9.69 3.74 11.89
N SER A 55 -9.48 5.04 11.99
CA SER A 55 -10.34 5.93 12.76
C SER A 55 -11.75 5.98 12.19
N PHE A 56 -11.87 6.09 10.88
CA PHE A 56 -13.16 6.06 10.19
C PHE A 56 -13.87 4.72 10.40
N MET A 57 -13.13 3.62 10.28
CA MET A 57 -13.68 2.27 10.50
C MET A 57 -14.20 2.12 11.93
N ALA A 58 -13.44 2.56 12.92
CA ALA A 58 -13.82 2.48 14.33
C ALA A 58 -15.10 3.29 14.60
N GLN A 59 -15.22 4.48 14.03
CA GLN A 59 -16.42 5.32 14.17
C GLN A 59 -17.68 4.67 13.58
N ASN A 60 -17.51 3.75 12.65
CA ASN A 60 -18.61 3.04 11.98
C ASN A 60 -18.74 1.58 12.46
N GLY A 61 -18.07 1.20 13.53
CA GLY A 61 -18.17 -0.13 14.11
C GLY A 61 -17.58 -1.23 13.24
N ILE A 62 -16.62 -0.89 12.39
CA ILE A 62 -15.94 -1.86 11.51
C ILE A 62 -14.59 -2.19 12.11
N GLU A 63 -14.35 -3.47 12.36
CA GLU A 63 -13.04 -3.94 12.83
C GLU A 63 -12.10 -4.13 11.64
N PRO A 64 -10.86 -3.61 11.70
CA PRO A 64 -9.86 -3.90 10.68
C PRO A 64 -9.55 -5.40 10.65
N LYS A 65 -9.58 -5.99 9.46
CA LYS A 65 -9.20 -7.38 9.27
C LYS A 65 -7.79 -7.44 8.72
N ASP A 66 -7.00 -8.39 9.21
CA ASP A 66 -5.66 -8.61 8.70
C ASP A 66 -5.68 -8.94 7.20
N VAL A 67 -4.58 -8.57 6.52
CA VAL A 67 -4.33 -8.96 5.14
C VAL A 67 -4.37 -10.48 5.05
N ASN A 68 -4.96 -11.01 3.97
CA ASN A 68 -5.03 -12.44 3.71
C ASN A 68 -3.65 -13.08 3.94
N PRO A 69 -3.51 -14.07 4.86
CA PRO A 69 -2.23 -14.69 5.19
C PRO A 69 -1.51 -15.28 3.97
N PHE A 70 -2.26 -15.80 3.00
CA PHE A 70 -1.69 -16.35 1.78
C PHE A 70 -1.04 -15.26 0.90
N LYS A 71 -1.73 -14.14 0.72
CA LYS A 71 -1.22 -12.97 -0.01
C LYS A 71 0.04 -12.42 0.64
N LYS A 72 0.02 -12.31 1.97
CA LYS A 72 1.14 -11.84 2.77
C LYS A 72 2.34 -12.78 2.66
N ALA A 73 2.11 -14.09 2.73
CA ALA A 73 3.16 -15.10 2.61
C ALA A 73 3.79 -15.10 1.20
N MET A 74 2.97 -14.96 0.16
CA MET A 74 3.47 -14.87 -1.21
C MET A 74 4.32 -13.64 -1.45
N LEU A 75 3.86 -12.49 -0.94
CA LEU A 75 4.61 -11.24 -1.06
C LEU A 75 5.94 -11.34 -0.31
N TRP A 76 5.92 -11.84 0.90
CA TRP A 76 7.12 -12.05 1.73
C TRP A 76 8.13 -12.96 1.03
N SER A 77 7.68 -14.09 0.50
CA SER A 77 8.54 -15.03 -0.23
C SER A 77 9.15 -14.39 -1.47
N SER A 78 8.37 -13.62 -2.21
CA SER A 78 8.82 -12.92 -3.41
C SER A 78 9.89 -11.88 -3.08
N ILE A 79 9.67 -11.07 -2.06
CA ILE A 79 10.62 -10.05 -1.59
C ILE A 79 11.91 -10.72 -1.13
N LYS A 80 11.82 -11.72 -0.26
CA LYS A 80 12.97 -12.42 0.30
C LYS A 80 13.81 -13.10 -0.78
N MET A 81 13.16 -13.73 -1.75
CA MET A 81 13.85 -14.41 -2.85
C MET A 81 14.59 -13.43 -3.74
N LYS A 82 14.00 -12.28 -4.06
CA LYS A 82 14.66 -11.26 -4.87
C LYS A 82 15.80 -10.58 -4.15
N THR A 83 15.66 -10.27 -2.86
CA THR A 83 16.71 -9.61 -2.07
C THR A 83 17.91 -10.51 -1.79
N LEU A 84 17.73 -11.83 -1.77
CA LEU A 84 18.83 -12.78 -1.64
C LEU A 84 19.75 -12.75 -2.87
N PHE A 85 19.21 -12.45 -4.05
CA PHE A 85 19.96 -12.44 -5.30
C PHE A 85 20.50 -11.06 -5.65
N ASP A 86 19.73 -10.01 -5.38
CA ASP A 86 20.13 -8.65 -5.74
C ASP A 86 19.35 -7.62 -4.92
N ASN A 87 20.05 -6.85 -4.07
CA ASN A 87 19.50 -5.73 -3.30
C ASN A 87 19.98 -4.39 -3.83
N SER A 88 20.43 -4.34 -5.09
CA SER A 88 20.86 -3.11 -5.73
C SER A 88 19.70 -2.08 -5.81
N ARG A 89 20.08 -0.81 -5.95
CA ARG A 89 19.14 0.32 -6.03
C ARG A 89 18.02 0.07 -7.05
N ASN A 90 18.39 -0.32 -8.27
CA ASN A 90 17.43 -0.51 -9.34
C ASN A 90 16.53 -1.72 -9.12
N GLN A 91 17.03 -2.80 -8.54
CA GLN A 91 16.21 -3.99 -8.24
C GLN A 91 15.20 -3.74 -7.13
N VAL A 92 15.62 -3.04 -6.08
CA VAL A 92 14.69 -2.64 -5.00
C VAL A 92 13.60 -1.72 -5.55
N ALA A 93 13.99 -0.72 -6.34
CA ALA A 93 13.06 0.21 -6.96
C ALA A 93 12.06 -0.52 -7.87
N GLU A 94 12.54 -1.41 -8.72
CA GLU A 94 11.70 -2.19 -9.63
C GLU A 94 10.67 -3.03 -8.87
N MET A 95 11.11 -3.70 -7.83
CA MET A 95 10.24 -4.55 -6.99
C MET A 95 9.16 -3.72 -6.31
N MET A 96 9.53 -2.56 -5.75
CA MET A 96 8.58 -1.66 -5.10
C MET A 96 7.60 -1.04 -6.10
N ILE A 97 8.08 -0.65 -7.28
CA ILE A 97 7.22 -0.11 -8.35
C ILE A 97 6.18 -1.16 -8.76
N ASN A 98 6.60 -2.39 -8.98
CA ASN A 98 5.67 -3.46 -9.38
C ASN A 98 4.57 -3.69 -8.34
N GLY A 99 4.92 -3.71 -7.06
CA GLY A 99 3.94 -3.82 -5.99
C GLY A 99 3.01 -2.62 -5.91
N THR A 100 3.56 -1.43 -6.07
CA THR A 100 2.78 -0.18 -6.04
C THR A 100 1.79 -0.10 -7.21
N VAL A 101 2.20 -0.50 -8.40
CA VAL A 101 1.32 -0.55 -9.59
C VAL A 101 0.15 -1.50 -9.36
N MET A 102 0.37 -2.64 -8.72
CA MET A 102 -0.73 -3.55 -8.37
C MET A 102 -1.74 -2.88 -7.45
N GLY A 103 -1.27 -2.15 -6.44
CA GLY A 103 -2.12 -1.38 -5.54
C GLY A 103 -2.89 -0.28 -6.26
N ILE A 104 -2.22 0.47 -7.14
CA ILE A 104 -2.84 1.52 -7.97
C ILE A 104 -3.97 0.95 -8.83
N ASN A 105 -3.72 -0.18 -9.47
CA ASN A 105 -4.71 -0.83 -10.32
C ASN A 105 -5.95 -1.24 -9.53
N GLU A 106 -5.76 -1.80 -8.35
CA GLU A 106 -6.86 -2.19 -7.46
C GLU A 106 -7.70 -0.98 -7.05
N LEU A 107 -7.06 0.09 -6.58
CA LEU A 107 -7.76 1.30 -6.16
C LEU A 107 -8.44 2.01 -7.32
N THR A 108 -7.82 2.04 -8.49
CA THR A 108 -8.39 2.65 -9.70
C THR A 108 -9.65 1.89 -10.12
N ALA A 109 -9.61 0.57 -10.10
CA ALA A 109 -10.79 -0.25 -10.41
C ALA A 109 -11.94 0.02 -9.42
N MET A 110 -11.62 0.10 -8.13
CA MET A 110 -12.61 0.46 -7.10
C MET A 110 -13.22 1.83 -7.35
N LYS A 111 -12.40 2.81 -7.70
CA LYS A 111 -12.86 4.17 -8.00
C LYS A 111 -13.80 4.18 -9.21
N ASN A 112 -13.45 3.44 -10.25
CA ASN A 112 -14.27 3.37 -11.47
C ASN A 112 -15.63 2.71 -11.25
N GLU A 113 -15.73 1.80 -10.28
CA GLU A 113 -16.97 1.11 -9.93
C GLU A 113 -17.77 1.82 -8.83
N SER A 114 -17.32 2.99 -8.38
CA SER A 114 -17.77 3.64 -7.15
C SER A 114 -18.97 4.57 -7.31
N GLU A 115 -20.01 4.18 -8.03
CA GLU A 115 -21.20 5.05 -8.24
C GLU A 115 -21.90 5.45 -6.92
N ASN A 116 -21.80 4.63 -5.88
CA ASN A 116 -22.52 4.83 -4.63
C ASN A 116 -21.65 4.77 -3.36
N LEU A 117 -20.36 5.12 -3.49
CA LEU A 117 -19.48 5.17 -2.32
C LEU A 117 -19.81 6.39 -1.44
N GLU A 118 -19.78 6.18 -0.13
CA GLU A 118 -19.83 7.27 0.82
C GLU A 118 -18.70 8.26 0.52
N PRO A 119 -18.99 9.59 0.56
CA PRO A 119 -17.98 10.61 0.23
C PRO A 119 -16.68 10.48 1.01
N LYS A 120 -16.74 10.12 2.28
CA LYS A 120 -15.54 9.95 3.12
C LYS A 120 -14.70 8.76 2.66
N ILE A 121 -15.33 7.67 2.24
CA ILE A 121 -14.63 6.50 1.72
C ILE A 121 -13.93 6.85 0.40
N LEU A 122 -14.61 7.56 -0.48
CA LEU A 122 -14.02 8.00 -1.74
C LEU A 122 -12.84 8.94 -1.50
N GLU A 123 -12.95 9.84 -0.54
CA GLU A 123 -11.86 10.74 -0.14
C GLU A 123 -10.62 9.94 0.31
N LEU A 124 -10.80 8.96 1.19
CA LEU A 124 -9.71 8.14 1.70
C LEU A 124 -9.08 7.28 0.60
N LEU A 125 -9.92 6.72 -0.28
CA LEU A 125 -9.46 5.96 -1.44
C LEU A 125 -8.58 6.84 -2.34
N GLU A 126 -9.04 8.04 -2.65
CA GLU A 126 -8.31 8.98 -3.51
C GLU A 126 -6.99 9.45 -2.87
N LYS A 127 -6.97 9.66 -1.55
CA LYS A 127 -5.74 9.97 -0.83
C LYS A 127 -4.71 8.84 -0.94
N LEU A 128 -5.14 7.61 -0.77
CA LEU A 128 -4.25 6.46 -0.90
C LEU A 128 -3.77 6.29 -2.33
N LEU A 129 -4.67 6.41 -3.29
CA LEU A 129 -4.31 6.33 -4.72
C LEU A 129 -3.27 7.36 -5.09
N LYS A 130 -3.45 8.60 -4.65
CA LYS A 130 -2.49 9.68 -4.91
C LYS A 130 -1.13 9.42 -4.25
N LEU A 131 -1.12 8.91 -3.02
CA LEU A 131 0.12 8.52 -2.35
C LEU A 131 0.87 7.47 -3.17
N GLU A 132 0.17 6.43 -3.63
CA GLU A 132 0.77 5.35 -4.41
C GLU A 132 1.28 5.82 -5.77
N GLU A 133 0.53 6.66 -6.47
CA GLU A 133 0.97 7.25 -7.74
C GLU A 133 2.22 8.11 -7.56
N ASN A 134 2.27 8.92 -6.52
CA ASN A 134 3.44 9.74 -6.22
C ASN A 134 4.65 8.88 -5.85
N SER A 135 4.44 7.81 -5.08
CA SER A 135 5.50 6.88 -4.71
C SER A 135 6.08 6.19 -5.95
N GLU A 136 5.23 5.75 -6.86
CA GLU A 136 5.66 5.16 -8.13
C GLU A 136 6.56 6.13 -8.90
N GLN A 137 6.15 7.38 -9.03
CA GLN A 137 6.93 8.40 -9.75
C GLN A 137 8.29 8.67 -9.10
N ARG A 138 8.33 8.73 -7.76
CA ARG A 138 9.59 8.97 -7.05
C ARG A 138 10.53 7.76 -7.14
N LEU A 139 10.00 6.54 -7.06
CA LEU A 139 10.81 5.32 -7.16
C LEU A 139 11.48 5.16 -8.53
N LYS A 140 10.89 5.70 -9.58
CA LYS A 140 11.46 5.64 -10.94
C LYS A 140 12.83 6.28 -11.06
N LYS A 141 13.17 7.20 -10.17
CA LYS A 141 14.50 7.84 -10.14
C LYS A 141 15.63 6.85 -9.86
N TYR A 142 15.31 5.72 -9.27
CA TYR A 142 16.29 4.73 -8.83
C TYR A 142 16.43 3.53 -9.76
N LEU A 143 15.68 3.54 -10.87
CA LEU A 143 15.79 2.52 -11.92
C LEU A 143 17.09 2.62 -12.72
#